data_beb14dff185b7a819cdd9955cb83908d
#
_entry.id   beb14dff185b7a819cdd9955cb83908d
#
_cell.length_a   1.000
_cell.length_b   1.000
_cell.length_c   1.000
_cell.angle_alpha   90.00
_cell.angle_beta   90.00
_cell.angle_gamma   90.00
#
_symmetry.space_group_name_H-M   'P 1'
#
loop_
_entity.id
_entity.type
_entity.pdbx_description
1 polymer ?
#
loop_
_entity_poly.entity_id
_entity_poly.type
_entity_poly.pdbx_seq_one_letter_code
_entity_poly.pdbx_strand_id
1 'polypeptide(L)'
;MIASLENKPFRTLAGLLMLAGLVVSASGCAKDLGPKPTQPASPIDFTLALQYAQRAALVYESDAAIKQKSPSGTMVSFMVESPRGVKAYIETDDARKIQWVTVRGTWSLENVKLDVDYNKVVDGRLKIPLHKGFADTALQVYAFAKPLLRPGYEVRMTGHSLGGAAASIVLMLFKEDGVKLGQAMTFGQPKVTNRAGVDKYRGLPLLRFVNDKDPVPLLPPFDITTILDEGPYKHFGPEVVLKDGTDYAYFDGAPAERFSVISFWNTLGTQQVPDHSIANYIQSLQAKTGVR
;
A
#
# COMPACT_ATOMS: atom_id res chain seq x y z
N MET A 1 27.75 46.84 10.43
CA MET A 1 27.21 46.52 9.08
C MET A 1 26.19 45.40 9.26
N ILE A 2 24.92 45.73 9.34
CA ILE A 2 23.80 44.82 9.61
C ILE A 2 23.22 44.45 8.25
N ALA A 3 23.33 43.19 7.87
CA ALA A 3 22.73 42.65 6.64
C ALA A 3 21.32 42.14 6.96
N SER A 4 20.36 42.69 6.25
CA SER A 4 18.93 42.46 6.34
C SER A 4 18.53 41.03 5.96
N LEU A 5 17.74 40.39 6.83
CA LEU A 5 16.96 39.21 6.53
C LEU A 5 15.76 39.59 5.66
N GLU A 6 15.78 39.21 4.39
CA GLU A 6 14.62 39.36 3.51
C GLU A 6 13.57 38.29 3.83
N ASN A 7 12.43 38.74 4.31
CA ASN A 7 11.18 38.00 4.47
C ASN A 7 10.64 37.56 3.10
N LYS A 8 10.65 36.28 2.81
CA LYS A 8 9.83 35.73 1.71
C LYS A 8 8.37 35.65 2.15
N PRO A 9 7.42 36.23 1.41
CA PRO A 9 6.02 36.20 1.80
C PRO A 9 5.42 34.79 1.60
N PHE A 10 4.75 34.32 2.64
CA PHE A 10 3.77 33.23 2.57
C PHE A 10 2.74 33.52 1.48
N ARG A 11 2.82 32.82 0.35
CA ARG A 11 1.74 32.82 -0.64
C ARG A 11 0.64 31.93 -0.11
N THR A 12 -0.41 32.58 0.34
CA THR A 12 -1.63 32.04 0.90
C THR A 12 -2.30 30.99 -0.01
N LEU A 13 -2.67 29.89 0.62
CA LEU A 13 -3.47 28.76 0.13
C LEU A 13 -4.84 29.15 -0.46
N ALA A 14 -5.19 30.43 -0.48
CA ALA A 14 -6.50 30.95 -0.89
C ALA A 14 -6.70 31.07 -2.42
N GLY A 15 -5.61 30.97 -3.22
CA GLY A 15 -5.70 31.15 -4.68
C GLY A 15 -6.09 29.89 -5.47
N LEU A 16 -6.03 28.69 -4.88
CA LEU A 16 -6.28 27.43 -5.59
C LEU A 16 -7.73 26.94 -5.46
N LEU A 17 -8.54 27.55 -4.64
CA LEU A 17 -9.96 27.18 -4.42
C LEU A 17 -10.91 27.72 -5.51
N MET A 18 -10.47 28.59 -6.40
CA MET A 18 -11.34 29.22 -7.40
C MET A 18 -11.50 28.46 -8.72
N LEU A 19 -10.70 27.42 -9.01
CA LEU A 19 -10.88 26.64 -10.25
C LEU A 19 -11.71 25.36 -10.09
N ALA A 20 -12.00 24.93 -8.87
CA ALA A 20 -12.86 23.78 -8.59
C ALA A 20 -14.35 24.15 -8.47
N GLY A 21 -14.69 25.45 -8.46
CA GLY A 21 -16.04 25.95 -8.21
C GLY A 21 -16.98 26.01 -9.41
N LEU A 22 -16.57 25.62 -10.61
CA LEU A 22 -17.37 25.85 -11.82
C LEU A 22 -18.07 24.62 -12.40
N VAL A 23 -18.20 23.53 -11.68
CA VAL A 23 -18.89 22.30 -12.19
C VAL A 23 -19.94 21.78 -11.20
N VAL A 24 -20.48 22.56 -10.30
CA VAL A 24 -21.60 22.09 -9.46
C VAL A 24 -22.73 23.12 -9.46
N SER A 25 -23.44 23.22 -10.56
CA SER A 25 -24.82 23.73 -10.56
C SER A 25 -25.65 23.01 -11.65
N ALA A 26 -25.77 21.68 -11.52
CA ALA A 26 -26.87 20.94 -12.13
C ALA A 26 -27.47 20.08 -11.01
N SER A 27 -28.47 20.63 -10.34
CA SER A 27 -29.35 19.93 -9.41
C SER A 27 -30.10 18.84 -10.18
N GLY A 28 -29.76 17.59 -9.90
CA GLY A 28 -30.44 16.43 -10.47
C GLY A 28 -29.56 15.18 -10.46
N CYS A 29 -29.73 14.31 -9.44
CA CYS A 29 -29.15 12.96 -9.38
C CYS A 29 -27.60 12.87 -9.33
N ALA A 30 -26.97 13.45 -8.32
CA ALA A 30 -25.53 13.28 -8.08
C ALA A 30 -25.16 11.92 -7.42
N LYS A 31 -26.08 10.97 -7.32
CA LYS A 31 -25.84 9.68 -6.63
C LYS A 31 -25.07 8.63 -7.45
N ASP A 32 -24.78 8.86 -8.74
CA ASP A 32 -24.25 7.83 -9.63
C ASP A 32 -22.93 8.18 -10.34
N LEU A 33 -22.19 9.21 -9.91
CA LEU A 33 -20.96 9.64 -10.59
C LEU A 33 -19.70 8.90 -10.15
N GLY A 34 -19.79 8.00 -9.17
CA GLY A 34 -18.68 7.16 -8.73
C GLY A 34 -18.36 6.05 -9.76
N PRO A 35 -17.10 5.56 -9.79
CA PRO A 35 -16.79 4.38 -10.58
C PRO A 35 -17.59 3.19 -10.06
N LYS A 36 -18.19 2.44 -10.97
CA LYS A 36 -18.91 1.20 -10.61
C LYS A 36 -17.90 0.11 -10.25
N PRO A 37 -18.17 -0.69 -9.20
CA PRO A 37 -17.39 -1.88 -8.91
C PRO A 37 -17.33 -2.79 -10.13
N THR A 38 -16.18 -3.45 -10.30
CA THR A 38 -15.98 -4.50 -11.30
C THR A 38 -16.18 -5.87 -10.64
N GLN A 39 -16.22 -6.93 -11.44
CA GLN A 39 -16.26 -8.30 -10.91
C GLN A 39 -14.85 -8.88 -10.96
N PRO A 40 -14.37 -9.53 -9.89
CA PRO A 40 -13.13 -10.27 -9.95
C PRO A 40 -13.27 -11.49 -10.87
N ALA A 41 -12.17 -11.88 -11.54
CA ALA A 41 -12.15 -13.06 -12.41
C ALA A 41 -12.44 -14.37 -11.65
N SER A 42 -12.21 -14.40 -10.35
CA SER A 42 -12.57 -15.50 -9.44
C SER A 42 -12.99 -14.92 -8.09
N PRO A 43 -13.78 -15.65 -7.27
CA PRO A 43 -14.18 -15.20 -5.94
C PRO A 43 -12.97 -14.82 -5.09
N ILE A 44 -13.11 -13.76 -4.30
CA ILE A 44 -12.06 -13.33 -3.35
C ILE A 44 -11.99 -14.35 -2.20
N ASP A 45 -10.82 -14.94 -1.99
CA ASP A 45 -10.55 -15.81 -0.85
C ASP A 45 -10.23 -14.96 0.39
N PHE A 46 -11.27 -14.63 1.15
CA PHE A 46 -11.13 -13.86 2.39
C PHE A 46 -10.44 -14.65 3.50
N THR A 47 -10.50 -15.98 3.48
CA THR A 47 -9.75 -16.83 4.44
C THR A 47 -8.25 -16.72 4.20
N LEU A 48 -7.85 -16.78 2.94
CA LEU A 48 -6.46 -16.54 2.58
C LEU A 48 -6.04 -15.10 2.89
N ALA A 49 -6.87 -14.11 2.57
CA ALA A 49 -6.58 -12.71 2.88
C ALA A 49 -6.39 -12.47 4.39
N LEU A 50 -7.18 -13.13 5.24
CA LEU A 50 -7.02 -13.09 6.70
C LEU A 50 -5.66 -13.63 7.14
N GLN A 51 -5.17 -14.72 6.54
CA GLN A 51 -3.82 -15.25 6.82
C GLN A 51 -2.71 -14.26 6.45
N TYR A 52 -2.87 -13.50 5.35
CA TYR A 52 -1.94 -12.44 4.98
C TYR A 52 -1.99 -11.26 5.96
N ALA A 53 -3.19 -10.84 6.37
CA ALA A 53 -3.37 -9.76 7.35
C ALA A 53 -2.78 -10.12 8.72
N GLN A 54 -2.95 -11.36 9.17
CA GLN A 54 -2.36 -11.86 10.41
C GLN A 54 -0.83 -11.81 10.39
N ARG A 55 -0.18 -12.16 9.27
CA ARG A 55 1.27 -11.98 9.09
C ARG A 55 1.66 -10.51 9.10
N ALA A 56 0.91 -9.67 8.40
CA ALA A 56 1.14 -8.23 8.38
C ALA A 56 0.96 -7.57 9.76
N ALA A 57 0.15 -8.17 10.65
CA ALA A 57 0.07 -7.76 12.06
C ALA A 57 1.24 -8.32 12.87
N LEU A 58 1.58 -9.58 12.65
CA LEU A 58 2.59 -10.29 13.44
C LEU A 58 3.97 -9.63 13.35
N VAL A 59 4.33 -8.97 12.23
CA VAL A 59 5.63 -8.30 12.07
C VAL A 59 5.88 -7.15 13.05
N TYR A 60 4.85 -6.65 13.73
CA TYR A 60 4.97 -5.62 14.78
C TYR A 60 5.36 -6.21 16.14
N GLU A 61 5.29 -7.52 16.30
CA GLU A 61 5.66 -8.24 17.51
C GLU A 61 7.18 -8.45 17.63
N SER A 62 7.62 -8.96 18.78
CA SER A 62 9.01 -9.39 18.96
C SER A 62 9.33 -10.62 18.10
N ASP A 63 10.60 -10.81 17.75
CA ASP A 63 11.06 -11.96 16.97
C ASP A 63 10.72 -13.30 17.64
N ALA A 64 10.78 -13.33 18.99
CA ALA A 64 10.37 -14.50 19.77
C ALA A 64 8.86 -14.81 19.60
N ALA A 65 8.01 -13.78 19.65
CA ALA A 65 6.57 -13.93 19.45
C ALA A 65 6.23 -14.34 18.01
N ILE A 66 6.93 -13.75 17.01
CA ILE A 66 6.78 -14.16 15.61
C ILE A 66 7.11 -15.63 15.45
N LYS A 67 8.27 -16.08 15.98
CA LYS A 67 8.69 -17.47 15.89
C LYS A 67 7.71 -18.42 16.58
N GLN A 68 7.15 -18.03 17.72
CA GLN A 68 6.17 -18.85 18.46
C GLN A 68 4.82 -18.98 17.73
N LYS A 69 4.38 -17.88 17.06
CA LYS A 69 3.07 -17.82 16.39
C LYS A 69 3.14 -18.28 14.93
N SER A 70 4.33 -18.47 14.37
CA SER A 70 4.51 -19.01 13.02
C SER A 70 4.07 -20.47 12.96
N PRO A 71 3.54 -20.95 11.82
CA PRO A 71 3.08 -22.32 11.68
C PRO A 71 4.18 -23.34 12.03
N SER A 72 3.80 -24.43 12.70
CA SER A 72 4.71 -25.52 13.03
C SER A 72 5.39 -26.05 11.76
N GLY A 73 6.69 -26.30 11.84
CA GLY A 73 7.49 -26.81 10.71
C GLY A 73 7.96 -25.73 9.73
N THR A 74 7.67 -24.44 9.98
CA THR A 74 8.27 -23.36 9.19
C THR A 74 9.55 -22.84 9.83
N MET A 75 10.51 -22.46 8.98
CA MET A 75 11.71 -21.75 9.41
C MET A 75 11.49 -20.25 9.28
N VAL A 76 11.88 -19.47 10.31
CA VAL A 76 11.72 -18.01 10.30
C VAL A 76 13.09 -17.35 10.33
N SER A 77 13.32 -16.46 9.35
CA SER A 77 14.50 -15.61 9.25
C SER A 77 14.12 -14.15 9.47
N PHE A 78 14.87 -13.45 10.31
CA PHE A 78 14.58 -12.06 10.70
C PHE A 78 15.57 -11.10 10.07
N MET A 79 15.06 -9.96 9.61
CA MET A 79 15.87 -8.80 9.29
C MET A 79 16.27 -8.09 10.59
N VAL A 80 17.55 -7.77 10.73
CA VAL A 80 17.97 -6.84 11.78
C VAL A 80 17.31 -5.49 11.54
N GLU A 81 16.57 -5.00 12.53
CA GLU A 81 15.86 -3.74 12.42
C GLU A 81 16.85 -2.61 12.11
N SER A 82 16.60 -1.87 11.03
CA SER A 82 17.47 -0.77 10.64
C SER A 82 17.31 0.43 11.60
N PRO A 83 18.28 1.37 11.65
CA PRO A 83 18.16 2.59 12.44
C PRO A 83 16.91 3.44 12.09
N ARG A 84 16.37 3.26 10.89
CA ARG A 84 15.12 3.91 10.44
C ARG A 84 13.86 3.10 10.76
N GLY A 85 13.98 2.03 11.53
CA GLY A 85 12.86 1.18 11.93
C GLY A 85 12.33 0.25 10.82
N VAL A 86 13.09 0.00 9.75
CA VAL A 86 12.71 -0.99 8.75
C VAL A 86 12.88 -2.39 9.33
N LYS A 87 11.81 -3.18 9.31
CA LYS A 87 11.78 -4.56 9.80
C LYS A 87 11.03 -5.45 8.82
N ALA A 88 11.54 -6.65 8.61
CA ALA A 88 10.89 -7.69 7.84
C ALA A 88 11.25 -9.08 8.38
N TYR A 89 10.46 -10.08 8.03
CA TYR A 89 10.83 -11.46 8.28
C TYR A 89 10.40 -12.35 7.12
N ILE A 90 11.00 -13.53 7.03
CA ILE A 90 10.67 -14.56 6.04
C ILE A 90 10.28 -15.84 6.77
N GLU A 91 9.08 -16.35 6.48
CA GLU A 91 8.69 -17.71 6.82
C GLU A 91 9.00 -18.62 5.62
N THR A 92 9.67 -19.73 5.84
CA THR A 92 9.97 -20.75 4.82
C THR A 92 9.24 -22.03 5.18
N ASP A 93 8.31 -22.43 4.32
CA ASP A 93 7.59 -23.71 4.37
C ASP A 93 8.21 -24.67 3.34
N ASP A 94 9.05 -25.58 3.81
CA ASP A 94 9.77 -26.52 2.94
C ASP A 94 8.84 -27.59 2.36
N ALA A 95 7.79 -27.96 3.09
CA ALA A 95 6.84 -28.97 2.64
C ALA A 95 6.02 -28.47 1.43
N ARG A 96 5.65 -27.18 1.44
CA ARG A 96 4.86 -26.55 0.35
C ARG A 96 5.73 -25.84 -0.67
N LYS A 97 7.03 -25.67 -0.40
CA LYS A 97 7.96 -24.85 -1.19
C LYS A 97 7.46 -23.41 -1.35
N ILE A 98 7.06 -22.80 -0.24
CA ILE A 98 6.56 -21.41 -0.17
C ILE A 98 7.43 -20.61 0.79
N GLN A 99 7.78 -19.39 0.39
CA GLN A 99 8.38 -18.39 1.25
C GLN A 99 7.46 -17.17 1.35
N TRP A 100 7.21 -16.72 2.57
CA TRP A 100 6.42 -15.53 2.87
C TRP A 100 7.35 -14.42 3.31
N VAL A 101 7.39 -13.33 2.56
CA VAL A 101 8.14 -12.12 2.93
C VAL A 101 7.14 -11.12 3.50
N THR A 102 7.28 -10.81 4.77
CA THR A 102 6.40 -9.89 5.50
C THR A 102 7.15 -8.64 5.89
N VAL A 103 6.60 -7.47 5.53
CA VAL A 103 7.25 -6.17 5.75
C VAL A 103 6.42 -5.34 6.72
N ARG A 104 7.11 -4.77 7.74
CA ARG A 104 6.49 -3.88 8.73
C ARG A 104 6.24 -2.49 8.16
N GLY A 105 5.11 -1.89 8.53
CA GLY A 105 4.84 -0.47 8.34
C GLY A 105 5.50 0.40 9.42
N THR A 106 5.15 1.68 9.43
CA THR A 106 5.61 2.64 10.44
C THR A 106 4.86 2.44 11.76
N TRP A 107 5.56 2.61 12.90
CA TRP A 107 4.94 2.51 14.23
C TRP A 107 3.93 3.62 14.54
N SER A 108 4.12 4.82 13.99
CA SER A 108 3.33 6.00 14.30
C SER A 108 2.58 6.49 13.08
N LEU A 109 1.27 6.44 13.14
CA LEU A 109 0.37 6.97 12.12
C LEU A 109 0.38 8.51 12.04
N GLU A 110 0.75 9.17 13.14
CA GLU A 110 0.90 10.63 13.17
C GLU A 110 2.03 11.08 12.25
N ASN A 111 3.11 10.31 12.16
CA ASN A 111 4.24 10.57 11.27
C ASN A 111 3.89 10.31 9.78
N VAL A 112 2.88 9.49 9.49
CA VAL A 112 2.43 9.24 8.10
C VAL A 112 1.70 10.46 7.51
N LYS A 113 1.07 11.30 8.35
CA LYS A 113 0.28 12.45 7.87
C LYS A 113 1.08 13.73 7.64
N LEU A 114 2.17 13.94 8.37
CA LEU A 114 2.79 15.27 8.49
C LEU A 114 4.16 15.40 7.81
N ASP A 115 4.85 14.30 7.51
CA ASP A 115 6.25 14.36 7.08
C ASP A 115 6.56 13.46 5.87
N VAL A 116 5.56 13.14 5.07
CA VAL A 116 5.78 12.36 3.85
C VAL A 116 6.31 13.29 2.77
N ASP A 117 7.63 13.29 2.63
CA ASP A 117 8.29 13.85 1.45
C ASP A 117 7.81 13.06 0.22
N TYR A 118 6.90 13.65 -0.56
CA TYR A 118 6.32 13.03 -1.74
C TYR A 118 7.27 13.01 -2.95
N ASN A 119 8.56 13.21 -2.73
CA ASN A 119 9.55 13.18 -3.79
C ASN A 119 9.60 11.82 -4.50
N LYS A 120 9.65 11.88 -5.82
CA LYS A 120 9.89 10.71 -6.66
C LYS A 120 11.37 10.54 -6.93
N VAL A 121 11.77 9.31 -7.10
CA VAL A 121 13.08 8.91 -7.62
C VAL A 121 12.87 7.91 -8.74
N VAL A 122 13.54 8.12 -9.87
CA VAL A 122 13.56 7.11 -10.91
C VAL A 122 14.50 6.00 -10.47
N ASP A 123 13.93 4.82 -10.17
CA ASP A 123 14.74 3.68 -9.75
C ASP A 123 15.64 3.21 -10.87
N GLY A 124 16.93 3.06 -10.56
CA GLY A 124 17.97 2.72 -11.54
C GLY A 124 17.80 1.37 -12.21
N ARG A 125 17.09 0.43 -11.54
CA ARG A 125 16.85 -0.93 -12.00
C ARG A 125 15.46 -1.09 -12.63
N LEU A 126 14.42 -0.62 -11.93
CA LEU A 126 13.04 -0.72 -12.38
C LEU A 126 12.74 0.27 -13.53
N LYS A 127 13.53 1.34 -13.67
CA LYS A 127 13.37 2.39 -14.70
C LYS A 127 11.97 3.04 -14.67
N ILE A 128 11.43 3.22 -13.49
CA ILE A 128 10.16 3.89 -13.23
C ILE A 128 10.31 4.86 -12.06
N PRO A 129 9.50 5.93 -12.00
CA PRO A 129 9.40 6.79 -10.83
C PRO A 129 8.75 6.06 -9.66
N LEU A 130 9.37 6.13 -8.49
CA LEU A 130 8.88 5.59 -7.22
C LEU A 130 8.88 6.66 -6.15
N HIS A 131 8.00 6.54 -5.18
CA HIS A 131 8.07 7.31 -3.94
C HIS A 131 9.38 6.99 -3.22
N LYS A 132 10.23 8.01 -3.02
CA LYS A 132 11.60 7.84 -2.52
C LYS A 132 11.67 7.06 -1.20
N GLY A 133 10.88 7.45 -0.20
CA GLY A 133 10.90 6.80 1.11
C GLY A 133 10.47 5.32 1.06
N PHE A 134 9.51 4.98 0.20
CA PHE A 134 9.08 3.58 0.01
C PHE A 134 10.12 2.78 -0.76
N ALA A 135 10.78 3.39 -1.76
CA ALA A 135 11.87 2.77 -2.49
C ALA A 135 13.08 2.48 -1.58
N ASP A 136 13.48 3.43 -0.75
CA ASP A 136 14.58 3.26 0.22
C ASP A 136 14.29 2.11 1.20
N THR A 137 13.04 1.99 1.67
CA THR A 137 12.61 0.88 2.53
C THR A 137 12.63 -0.45 1.78
N ALA A 138 12.08 -0.46 0.56
CA ALA A 138 12.02 -1.66 -0.28
C ALA A 138 13.42 -2.21 -0.62
N LEU A 139 14.39 -1.34 -0.91
CA LEU A 139 15.76 -1.77 -1.20
C LEU A 139 16.42 -2.45 0.00
N GLN A 140 16.17 -2.00 1.24
CA GLN A 140 16.67 -2.64 2.44
C GLN A 140 16.04 -4.04 2.64
N VAL A 141 14.73 -4.15 2.44
CA VAL A 141 14.01 -5.43 2.52
C VAL A 141 14.47 -6.39 1.41
N TYR A 142 14.64 -5.87 0.19
CA TYR A 142 15.16 -6.65 -0.92
C TYR A 142 16.57 -7.21 -0.65
N ALA A 143 17.49 -6.37 -0.14
CA ALA A 143 18.84 -6.77 0.20
C ALA A 143 18.86 -7.86 1.29
N PHE A 144 17.95 -7.80 2.26
CA PHE A 144 17.77 -8.86 3.26
C PHE A 144 17.18 -10.14 2.66
N ALA A 145 16.10 -10.02 1.89
CA ALA A 145 15.31 -11.17 1.46
C ALA A 145 15.98 -11.95 0.33
N LYS A 146 16.57 -11.26 -0.66
CA LYS A 146 17.10 -11.88 -1.88
C LYS A 146 18.04 -13.05 -1.64
N PRO A 147 19.08 -12.97 -0.76
CA PRO A 147 19.99 -14.07 -0.51
C PRO A 147 19.35 -15.25 0.24
N LEU A 148 18.18 -15.05 0.85
CA LEU A 148 17.46 -16.08 1.61
C LEU A 148 16.40 -16.81 0.77
N LEU A 149 16.13 -16.33 -0.45
CA LEU A 149 15.18 -16.99 -1.33
C LEU A 149 15.74 -18.33 -1.85
N ARG A 150 14.90 -19.34 -1.81
CA ARG A 150 15.26 -20.68 -2.26
C ARG A 150 14.83 -20.92 -3.70
N PRO A 151 15.70 -21.45 -4.56
CA PRO A 151 15.36 -21.76 -5.95
C PRO A 151 14.11 -22.65 -6.04
N GLY A 152 13.18 -22.30 -6.92
CA GLY A 152 11.97 -23.08 -7.17
C GLY A 152 10.84 -22.88 -6.14
N TYR A 153 11.08 -22.14 -5.05
CA TYR A 153 10.01 -21.80 -4.09
C TYR A 153 9.15 -20.66 -4.63
N GLU A 154 7.86 -20.73 -4.32
CA GLU A 154 6.93 -19.63 -4.56
C GLU A 154 7.08 -18.57 -3.48
N VAL A 155 7.30 -17.31 -3.90
CA VAL A 155 7.46 -16.20 -2.97
C VAL A 155 6.15 -15.42 -2.88
N ARG A 156 5.57 -15.36 -1.69
CA ARG A 156 4.39 -14.58 -1.33
C ARG A 156 4.78 -13.37 -0.51
N MET A 157 4.07 -12.26 -0.68
CA MET A 157 4.43 -11.02 0.00
C MET A 157 3.23 -10.39 0.69
N THR A 158 3.49 -9.78 1.85
CA THR A 158 2.48 -9.01 2.58
C THR A 158 3.09 -7.86 3.37
N GLY A 159 2.25 -6.90 3.68
CA GLY A 159 2.58 -5.78 4.55
C GLY A 159 1.38 -4.84 4.71
N HIS A 160 1.42 -4.06 5.77
CA HIS A 160 0.43 -3.05 6.11
C HIS A 160 1.04 -1.65 5.98
N SER A 161 0.26 -0.67 5.51
CA SER A 161 0.71 0.73 5.43
C SER A 161 1.98 0.87 4.55
N LEU A 162 3.00 1.58 5.03
CA LEU A 162 4.34 1.65 4.41
C LEU A 162 4.91 0.26 4.10
N GLY A 163 4.68 -0.74 4.98
CA GLY A 163 5.12 -2.12 4.73
C GLY A 163 4.46 -2.72 3.49
N GLY A 164 3.20 -2.41 3.22
CA GLY A 164 2.51 -2.77 1.99
C GLY A 164 3.10 -2.09 0.76
N ALA A 165 3.43 -0.79 0.87
CA ALA A 165 4.11 -0.05 -0.18
C ALA A 165 5.48 -0.64 -0.50
N ALA A 166 6.31 -0.90 0.51
CA ALA A 166 7.62 -1.51 0.33
C ALA A 166 7.51 -2.94 -0.25
N ALA A 167 6.58 -3.77 0.25
CA ALA A 167 6.34 -5.11 -0.26
C ALA A 167 5.98 -5.09 -1.76
N SER A 168 5.14 -4.14 -2.20
CA SER A 168 4.77 -4.02 -3.60
C SER A 168 5.96 -3.63 -4.51
N ILE A 169 6.88 -2.80 -4.03
CA ILE A 169 8.11 -2.46 -4.77
C ILE A 169 9.08 -3.66 -4.78
N VAL A 170 9.23 -4.38 -3.66
CA VAL A 170 10.05 -5.61 -3.64
C VAL A 170 9.49 -6.67 -4.58
N LEU A 171 8.16 -6.76 -4.72
CA LEU A 171 7.52 -7.64 -5.70
C LEU A 171 7.94 -7.29 -7.14
N MET A 172 8.05 -6.00 -7.48
CA MET A 172 8.59 -5.54 -8.78
C MET A 172 10.04 -5.98 -8.96
N LEU A 173 10.90 -5.79 -7.94
CA LEU A 173 12.31 -6.18 -7.97
C LEU A 173 12.48 -7.69 -8.16
N PHE A 174 11.69 -8.49 -7.47
CA PHE A 174 11.69 -9.96 -7.61
C PHE A 174 11.19 -10.41 -8.98
N LYS A 175 10.24 -9.68 -9.59
CA LYS A 175 9.84 -9.94 -10.98
C LYS A 175 11.00 -9.77 -11.95
N GLU A 176 11.77 -8.69 -11.82
CA GLU A 176 12.96 -8.45 -12.64
C GLU A 176 14.06 -9.52 -12.42
N ASP A 177 14.07 -10.16 -11.25
CA ASP A 177 14.97 -11.28 -10.93
C ASP A 177 14.51 -12.65 -11.46
N GLY A 178 13.31 -12.72 -12.04
CA GLY A 178 12.73 -14.01 -12.45
C GLY A 178 12.31 -14.91 -11.28
N VAL A 179 12.09 -14.34 -10.08
CA VAL A 179 11.59 -15.10 -8.92
C VAL A 179 10.18 -15.62 -9.23
N LYS A 180 9.92 -16.87 -8.84
CA LYS A 180 8.56 -17.43 -8.93
C LYS A 180 7.65 -16.75 -7.92
N LEU A 181 6.86 -15.81 -8.40
CA LEU A 181 5.95 -15.03 -7.56
C LEU A 181 4.61 -15.75 -7.36
N GLY A 182 4.21 -15.87 -6.10
CA GLY A 182 2.85 -16.18 -5.70
C GLY A 182 2.05 -14.89 -5.45
N GLN A 183 0.83 -15.05 -4.91
CA GLN A 183 -0.02 -13.93 -4.56
C GLN A 183 0.68 -12.99 -3.57
N ALA A 184 0.59 -11.69 -3.80
CA ALA A 184 0.88 -10.66 -2.83
C ALA A 184 -0.43 -9.98 -2.39
N MET A 185 -0.59 -9.77 -1.08
CA MET A 185 -1.75 -9.07 -0.53
C MET A 185 -1.28 -7.98 0.44
N THR A 186 -1.77 -6.77 0.26
CA THR A 186 -1.39 -5.61 1.09
C THR A 186 -2.62 -4.97 1.70
N PHE A 187 -2.43 -4.31 2.84
CA PHE A 187 -3.49 -3.72 3.65
C PHE A 187 -3.20 -2.25 3.90
N GLY A 188 -4.11 -1.36 3.54
CA GLY A 188 -3.91 0.08 3.72
C GLY A 188 -2.70 0.65 2.98
N GLN A 189 -2.32 0.04 1.86
CA GLN A 189 -1.13 0.42 1.10
C GLN A 189 -1.31 1.79 0.44
N PRO A 190 -0.38 2.77 0.64
CA PRO A 190 -0.36 4.01 -0.14
C PRO A 190 0.14 3.79 -1.58
N LYS A 191 -0.02 4.81 -2.42
CA LYS A 191 0.44 4.79 -3.82
C LYS A 191 1.96 4.85 -3.88
N VAL A 192 2.57 4.04 -4.75
CA VAL A 192 4.04 3.88 -4.78
C VAL A 192 4.70 4.41 -6.05
N THR A 193 3.96 4.53 -7.16
CA THR A 193 4.51 4.85 -8.48
C THR A 193 3.54 5.73 -9.27
N ASN A 194 3.89 6.04 -10.52
CA ASN A 194 3.07 6.78 -11.47
C ASN A 194 2.49 5.87 -12.57
N ARG A 195 1.98 6.48 -13.64
CA ARG A 195 1.42 5.76 -14.79
C ARG A 195 2.41 4.78 -15.43
N ALA A 196 3.69 5.17 -15.56
CA ALA A 196 4.72 4.32 -16.18
C ALA A 196 4.92 3.02 -15.38
N GLY A 197 4.97 3.12 -14.04
CA GLY A 197 5.07 1.94 -13.18
C GLY A 197 3.82 1.07 -13.22
N VAL A 198 2.63 1.68 -13.25
CA VAL A 198 1.37 0.92 -13.41
C VAL A 198 1.37 0.12 -14.69
N ASP A 199 1.72 0.74 -15.82
CA ASP A 199 1.68 0.06 -17.12
C ASP A 199 2.71 -1.07 -17.20
N LYS A 200 3.91 -0.86 -16.64
CA LYS A 200 4.97 -1.88 -16.61
C LYS A 200 4.62 -3.09 -15.73
N TYR A 201 4.00 -2.86 -14.57
CA TYR A 201 3.80 -3.89 -13.54
C TYR A 201 2.35 -4.33 -13.33
N ARG A 202 1.44 -3.95 -14.21
CA ARG A 202 0.01 -4.28 -14.17
C ARG A 202 -0.28 -5.78 -13.98
N GLY A 203 0.53 -6.65 -14.55
CA GLY A 203 0.35 -8.10 -14.50
C GLY A 203 0.92 -8.80 -13.26
N LEU A 204 1.43 -8.07 -12.26
CA LEU A 204 1.91 -8.68 -11.03
C LEU A 204 0.73 -9.21 -10.19
N PRO A 205 0.93 -10.33 -9.46
CA PRO A 205 -0.11 -10.95 -8.65
C PRO A 205 -0.31 -10.19 -7.31
N LEU A 206 -0.65 -8.91 -7.40
CA LEU A 206 -0.92 -8.03 -6.25
C LEU A 206 -2.42 -7.80 -6.09
N LEU A 207 -2.93 -8.02 -4.89
CA LEU A 207 -4.29 -7.65 -4.47
C LEU A 207 -4.21 -6.73 -3.25
N ARG A 208 -4.83 -5.56 -3.33
CA ARG A 208 -4.80 -4.53 -2.29
C ARG A 208 -6.12 -4.53 -1.53
N PHE A 209 -6.07 -4.60 -0.21
CA PHE A 209 -7.24 -4.48 0.67
C PHE A 209 -7.25 -3.09 1.31
N VAL A 210 -8.41 -2.45 1.30
CA VAL A 210 -8.64 -1.10 1.80
C VAL A 210 -9.90 -1.08 2.65
N ASN A 211 -9.82 -0.65 3.91
CA ASN A 211 -11.02 -0.33 4.66
C ASN A 211 -11.66 0.95 4.09
N ASP A 212 -12.98 0.98 3.96
CA ASP A 212 -13.73 2.02 3.24
C ASP A 212 -13.41 3.45 3.70
N LYS A 213 -13.09 3.62 5.00
CA LYS A 213 -12.79 4.94 5.61
C LYS A 213 -11.30 5.18 5.84
N ASP A 214 -10.41 4.27 5.41
CA ASP A 214 -8.97 4.43 5.58
C ASP A 214 -8.42 5.52 4.62
N PRO A 215 -7.83 6.60 5.13
CA PRO A 215 -7.29 7.67 4.28
C PRO A 215 -5.94 7.34 3.65
N VAL A 216 -5.17 6.39 4.20
CA VAL A 216 -3.77 6.15 3.79
C VAL A 216 -3.64 5.64 2.35
N PRO A 217 -4.50 4.74 1.85
CA PRO A 217 -4.46 4.34 0.45
C PRO A 217 -4.67 5.49 -0.54
N LEU A 218 -5.25 6.61 -0.10
CA LEU A 218 -5.46 7.79 -0.93
C LEU A 218 -4.18 8.62 -1.10
N LEU A 219 -3.16 8.39 -0.26
CA LEU A 219 -1.88 9.11 -0.28
C LEU A 219 -0.88 8.49 -1.28
N PRO A 220 0.05 9.27 -1.84
CA PRO A 220 0.02 10.74 -1.92
C PRO A 220 -1.22 11.26 -2.63
N PRO A 221 -1.73 12.44 -2.22
CA PRO A 221 -2.90 13.03 -2.87
C PRO A 221 -2.57 13.45 -4.31
N PHE A 222 -3.61 13.68 -5.09
CA PHE A 222 -3.48 14.28 -6.40
C PHE A 222 -3.30 15.79 -6.24
N ASP A 223 -2.12 16.31 -6.53
CA ASP A 223 -1.82 17.74 -6.52
C ASP A 223 -1.05 18.17 -7.79
N ILE A 224 -0.99 19.49 -8.02
CA ILE A 224 -0.37 20.04 -9.23
C ILE A 224 1.15 19.82 -9.25
N THR A 225 1.80 19.76 -8.10
CA THR A 225 3.26 19.57 -8.03
C THR A 225 3.63 18.17 -8.45
N THR A 226 2.84 17.17 -8.06
CA THR A 226 3.05 15.78 -8.49
C THR A 226 2.75 15.55 -9.98
N ILE A 227 1.92 16.41 -10.60
CA ILE A 227 1.65 16.35 -12.05
C ILE A 227 2.87 16.81 -12.84
N LEU A 228 3.52 17.87 -12.39
CA LEU A 228 4.68 18.47 -13.08
C LEU A 228 5.95 17.62 -12.92
N ASP A 229 6.00 16.77 -11.90
CA ASP A 229 7.11 15.89 -11.58
C ASP A 229 6.72 14.43 -11.90
N GLU A 230 6.95 13.96 -13.12
CA GLU A 230 6.73 12.59 -13.58
C GLU A 230 5.24 12.11 -13.52
N GLY A 231 4.29 13.05 -13.35
CA GLY A 231 2.86 12.77 -13.27
C GLY A 231 2.38 12.27 -11.89
N PRO A 232 1.05 12.17 -11.68
CA PRO A 232 0.48 11.85 -10.39
C PRO A 232 0.78 10.43 -9.93
N TYR A 233 0.85 10.26 -8.61
CA TYR A 233 0.93 8.93 -8.02
C TYR A 233 -0.30 8.08 -8.31
N LYS A 234 -0.09 6.80 -8.58
CA LYS A 234 -1.12 5.81 -8.89
C LYS A 234 -0.88 4.49 -8.17
N HIS A 235 -1.96 3.75 -7.98
CA HIS A 235 -1.89 2.36 -7.59
C HIS A 235 -1.75 1.44 -8.81
N PHE A 236 -1.10 0.29 -8.63
CA PHE A 236 -1.19 -0.84 -9.55
C PHE A 236 -1.79 -2.04 -8.81
N GLY A 237 -2.31 -2.99 -9.56
CA GLY A 237 -3.06 -4.14 -9.03
C GLY A 237 -4.48 -3.80 -8.59
N PRO A 238 -5.38 -4.79 -8.59
CA PRO A 238 -6.76 -4.65 -8.14
C PRO A 238 -6.87 -4.23 -6.67
N GLU A 239 -8.07 -3.70 -6.34
CA GLU A 239 -8.42 -3.23 -5.00
C GLU A 239 -9.71 -3.87 -4.51
N VAL A 240 -9.70 -4.37 -3.29
CA VAL A 240 -10.86 -4.83 -2.54
C VAL A 240 -11.15 -3.83 -1.43
N VAL A 241 -12.25 -3.07 -1.57
CA VAL A 241 -12.72 -2.16 -0.55
C VAL A 241 -13.59 -2.94 0.44
N LEU A 242 -13.13 -3.04 1.68
CA LEU A 242 -13.83 -3.73 2.77
C LEU A 242 -14.87 -2.78 3.36
N LYS A 243 -16.14 -3.13 3.25
CA LYS A 243 -17.28 -2.41 3.82
C LYS A 243 -17.73 -3.08 5.11
N ASP A 244 -18.74 -2.51 5.75
CA ASP A 244 -19.31 -3.07 6.97
C ASP A 244 -19.89 -4.48 6.75
N GLY A 245 -19.78 -5.33 7.75
CA GLY A 245 -20.29 -6.71 7.70
C GLY A 245 -19.62 -7.56 6.61
N THR A 246 -20.44 -8.26 5.83
CA THR A 246 -19.96 -9.16 4.75
C THR A 246 -19.73 -8.45 3.44
N ASP A 247 -20.09 -7.19 3.31
CA ASP A 247 -20.05 -6.44 2.05
C ASP A 247 -18.63 -6.01 1.67
N TYR A 248 -18.39 -5.97 0.37
CA TYR A 248 -17.17 -5.44 -0.23
C TYR A 248 -17.41 -4.91 -1.63
N ALA A 249 -16.47 -4.15 -2.16
CA ALA A 249 -16.45 -3.76 -3.56
C ALA A 249 -15.07 -4.10 -4.16
N TYR A 250 -15.06 -4.56 -5.41
CA TYR A 250 -13.84 -4.87 -6.14
C TYR A 250 -13.65 -3.89 -7.29
N PHE A 251 -12.44 -3.37 -7.44
CA PHE A 251 -12.08 -2.45 -8.50
C PHE A 251 -10.79 -2.91 -9.19
N ASP A 252 -10.75 -2.85 -10.51
CA ASP A 252 -9.55 -3.13 -11.30
C ASP A 252 -9.40 -2.12 -12.44
N GLY A 253 -8.16 -1.78 -12.79
CA GLY A 253 -7.84 -0.84 -13.86
C GLY A 253 -8.34 0.57 -13.63
N ALA A 254 -8.93 1.19 -14.66
CA ALA A 254 -9.42 2.57 -14.61
C ALA A 254 -10.47 2.86 -13.52
N PRO A 255 -11.40 1.96 -13.18
CA PRO A 255 -12.30 2.15 -12.04
C PRO A 255 -11.58 2.32 -10.70
N ALA A 256 -10.53 1.53 -10.43
CA ALA A 256 -9.74 1.64 -9.21
C ALA A 256 -9.02 3.00 -9.12
N GLU A 257 -8.43 3.48 -10.21
CA GLU A 257 -7.80 4.80 -10.27
C GLU A 257 -8.80 5.93 -9.99
N ARG A 258 -9.98 5.89 -10.60
CA ARG A 258 -11.04 6.90 -10.41
C ARG A 258 -11.64 6.85 -9.01
N PHE A 259 -11.84 5.66 -8.46
CA PHE A 259 -12.33 5.48 -7.09
C PHE A 259 -11.39 6.16 -6.08
N SER A 260 -10.10 5.91 -6.16
CA SER A 260 -9.10 6.52 -5.27
C SER A 260 -9.13 8.05 -5.29
N VAL A 261 -9.28 8.67 -6.48
CA VAL A 261 -9.34 10.15 -6.59
C VAL A 261 -10.66 10.69 -6.01
N ILE A 262 -11.79 10.09 -6.36
CA ILE A 262 -13.12 10.54 -5.90
C ILE A 262 -13.24 10.34 -4.38
N SER A 263 -12.78 9.20 -3.85
CA SER A 263 -12.81 8.92 -2.42
C SER A 263 -11.99 9.92 -1.62
N PHE A 264 -10.81 10.32 -2.12
CA PHE A 264 -10.01 11.37 -1.48
C PHE A 264 -10.82 12.66 -1.29
N TRP A 265 -11.48 13.15 -2.34
CA TRP A 265 -12.24 14.39 -2.27
C TRP A 265 -13.53 14.27 -1.44
N ASN A 266 -14.22 13.13 -1.53
CA ASN A 266 -15.47 12.92 -0.80
C ASN A 266 -15.25 12.66 0.70
N THR A 267 -14.08 12.17 1.10
CA THR A 267 -13.78 11.82 2.49
C THR A 267 -12.95 12.90 3.21
N LEU A 268 -12.62 14.01 2.54
CA LEU A 268 -11.97 15.15 3.19
C LEU A 268 -12.80 15.61 4.39
N GLY A 269 -12.24 15.44 5.60
CA GLY A 269 -12.91 15.79 6.86
C GLY A 269 -13.69 14.66 7.55
N THR A 270 -13.92 13.52 6.90
CA THR A 270 -14.61 12.35 7.51
C THR A 270 -13.67 11.19 7.79
N GLN A 271 -12.42 11.32 7.41
CA GLN A 271 -11.40 10.27 7.53
C GLN A 271 -11.07 9.97 8.99
N GLN A 272 -11.03 8.70 9.33
CA GLN A 272 -10.69 8.24 10.67
C GLN A 272 -9.39 7.44 10.63
N VAL A 273 -8.35 7.95 11.31
CA VAL A 273 -7.05 7.28 11.45
C VAL A 273 -7.16 5.88 12.06
N PRO A 274 -8.08 5.61 13.02
CA PRO A 274 -8.29 4.26 13.53
C PRO A 274 -8.60 3.23 12.45
N ASP A 275 -9.29 3.60 11.35
CA ASP A 275 -9.64 2.67 10.27
C ASP A 275 -8.41 2.16 9.50
N HIS A 276 -7.26 2.82 9.65
CA HIS A 276 -5.98 2.35 9.11
C HIS A 276 -5.31 1.25 9.96
N SER A 277 -5.78 0.97 11.16
CA SER A 277 -5.17 -0.06 12.01
C SER A 277 -5.25 -1.45 11.35
N ILE A 278 -4.13 -2.20 11.36
CA ILE A 278 -4.13 -3.59 10.87
C ILE A 278 -5.12 -4.48 11.65
N ALA A 279 -5.39 -4.17 12.91
CA ALA A 279 -6.39 -4.86 13.71
C ALA A 279 -7.80 -4.69 13.11
N ASN A 280 -8.13 -3.50 12.63
CA ASN A 280 -9.42 -3.23 11.97
C ASN A 280 -9.53 -3.95 10.62
N TYR A 281 -8.43 -4.07 9.87
CA TYR A 281 -8.38 -4.91 8.67
C TYR A 281 -8.67 -6.37 8.97
N ILE A 282 -8.06 -6.91 10.03
CA ILE A 282 -8.32 -8.29 10.49
C ILE A 282 -9.79 -8.45 10.86
N GLN A 283 -10.37 -7.53 11.64
CA GLN A 283 -11.78 -7.56 12.02
C GLN A 283 -12.71 -7.52 10.81
N SER A 284 -12.44 -6.63 9.84
CA SER A 284 -13.20 -6.53 8.60
C SER A 284 -13.15 -7.81 7.78
N LEU A 285 -11.98 -8.46 7.71
CA LEU A 285 -11.80 -9.74 7.00
C LEU A 285 -12.50 -10.88 7.73
N GLN A 286 -12.43 -10.97 9.07
CA GLN A 286 -13.14 -11.96 9.87
C GLN A 286 -14.65 -11.91 9.63
N ALA A 287 -15.23 -10.71 9.55
CA ALA A 287 -16.66 -10.55 9.24
C ALA A 287 -17.05 -11.16 7.88
N LYS A 288 -16.10 -11.24 6.92
CA LYS A 288 -16.33 -11.78 5.58
C LYS A 288 -16.06 -13.28 5.44
N THR A 289 -15.27 -13.86 6.37
CA THR A 289 -15.02 -15.31 6.40
C THR A 289 -16.09 -16.09 7.14
N GLY A 290 -16.97 -15.43 7.88
CA GLY A 290 -17.89 -16.09 8.83
C GLY A 290 -17.20 -16.75 10.04
N VAL A 291 -15.91 -16.59 10.17
CA VAL A 291 -15.12 -17.05 11.34
C VAL A 291 -15.23 -15.99 12.43
N ARG A 292 -15.87 -16.36 13.55
CA ARG A 292 -15.97 -15.53 14.76
C ARG A 292 -14.76 -15.73 15.66
#